data_d929c5469c1ee4340941a4f5f9b9e6b8
#
_entry.id   d929c5469c1ee4340941a4f5f9b9e6b8
#
_cell.length_a   1.000
_cell.length_b   1.000
_cell.length_c   1.000
_cell.angle_alpha   90.00
_cell.angle_beta   90.00
_cell.angle_gamma   90.00
#
_symmetry.space_group_name_H-M   'P 1'
#
loop_
_entity.id
_entity.type
_entity.pdbx_description
1 polymer ?
#
loop_
_entity_poly.entity_id
_entity_poly.type
_entity_poly.pdbx_seq_one_letter_code
_entity_poly.pdbx_strand_id
1 'polypeptide(L)'
;MDLKQHWIRQMAFSHATFGPGERTAGVIDHIRKELKEVEAANGEAAEWVDVVILALDGLTRRLAYCGSDDVRRDPQFVAVTACNMIEGKQTRNEGRAWPDWRTAPKGKAIEHVKIDRMAETHESRERGNF
;
A
#
# COMPACT_ATOMS: atom_id res chain seq x y z
N MET A 1 9.71 -15.80 7.48
CA MET A 1 9.76 -14.37 7.83
C MET A 1 8.45 -13.97 8.48
N ASP A 2 8.52 -13.33 9.62
CA ASP A 2 7.34 -12.68 10.22
C ASP A 2 7.25 -11.26 9.66
N LEU A 3 6.16 -10.93 9.00
CA LEU A 3 6.00 -9.64 8.33
C LEU A 3 6.01 -8.46 9.32
N LYS A 4 5.41 -8.62 10.50
CA LYS A 4 5.41 -7.56 11.52
C LYS A 4 6.82 -7.29 12.03
N GLN A 5 7.58 -8.32 12.30
CA GLN A 5 8.98 -8.21 12.72
C GLN A 5 9.83 -7.56 11.62
N HIS A 6 9.61 -7.96 10.37
CA HIS A 6 10.28 -7.35 9.24
C HIS A 6 9.97 -5.85 9.15
N TRP A 7 8.72 -5.46 9.30
CA TRP A 7 8.34 -4.05 9.25
C TRP A 7 8.99 -3.21 10.34
N ILE A 8 9.07 -3.73 11.56
CA ILE A 8 9.74 -3.04 12.66
C ILE A 8 11.21 -2.80 12.32
N ARG A 9 11.88 -3.82 11.79
CA ARG A 9 13.26 -3.72 11.33
C ARG A 9 13.42 -2.72 10.20
N GLN A 10 12.53 -2.77 9.22
CA GLN A 10 12.55 -1.86 8.06
C GLN A 10 12.31 -0.41 8.47
N MET A 11 11.38 -0.15 9.37
CA MET A 11 11.12 1.19 9.89
C MET A 11 12.35 1.78 10.56
N ALA A 12 13.04 1.01 11.37
CA ALA A 12 14.27 1.47 12.05
C ALA A 12 15.34 1.84 11.01
N PHE A 13 15.56 0.98 10.02
CA PHE A 13 16.51 1.24 8.93
C PHE A 13 16.13 2.49 8.14
N SER A 14 14.87 2.56 7.72
CA SER A 14 14.39 3.66 6.88
C SER A 14 14.51 5.01 7.58
N HIS A 15 14.15 5.07 8.86
CA HIS A 15 14.26 6.32 9.62
C HIS A 15 15.71 6.77 9.79
N ALA A 16 16.62 5.84 10.03
CA ALA A 16 18.05 6.14 10.15
C ALA A 16 18.67 6.56 8.81
N THR A 17 18.21 5.99 7.70
CA THR A 17 18.81 6.20 6.38
C THR A 17 18.21 7.40 5.65
N PHE A 18 16.89 7.55 5.68
CA PHE A 18 16.18 8.57 4.92
C PHE A 18 15.58 9.68 5.77
N GLY A 19 15.78 9.62 7.08
CA GLY A 19 15.25 10.60 8.02
C GLY A 19 13.83 10.29 8.51
N PRO A 20 13.37 11.01 9.52
CA PRO A 20 12.04 10.86 10.10
C PRO A 20 10.97 11.52 9.23
N GLY A 21 9.71 11.33 9.63
CA GLY A 21 8.58 12.04 9.08
C GLY A 21 7.87 11.32 7.95
N GLU A 22 6.81 11.94 7.49
CA GLU A 22 6.04 11.50 6.33
C GLU A 22 6.76 11.94 5.05
N ARG A 23 7.31 11.01 4.31
CA ARG A 23 8.10 11.27 3.11
C ARG A 23 7.41 10.81 1.83
N THR A 24 6.09 10.99 1.75
CA THR A 24 5.26 10.47 0.65
C THR A 24 5.81 10.86 -0.72
N ALA A 25 6.13 12.11 -0.96
CA ALA A 25 6.65 12.57 -2.25
C ALA A 25 7.97 11.89 -2.63
N GLY A 26 8.90 11.77 -1.67
CA GLY A 26 10.19 11.12 -1.90
C GLY A 26 10.03 9.61 -2.14
N VAL A 27 9.14 8.96 -1.41
CA VAL A 27 8.84 7.54 -1.60
C VAL A 27 8.21 7.30 -2.98
N ILE A 28 7.27 8.13 -3.39
CA ILE A 28 6.66 8.04 -4.73
C ILE A 28 7.72 8.20 -5.82
N ASP A 29 8.59 9.20 -5.70
CA ASP A 29 9.67 9.39 -6.67
C ASP A 29 10.58 8.16 -6.75
N HIS A 30 10.92 7.58 -5.62
CA HIS A 30 11.75 6.37 -5.56
C HIS A 30 11.02 5.17 -6.20
N ILE A 31 9.74 4.97 -5.89
CA ILE A 31 8.92 3.91 -6.51
C ILE A 31 8.90 4.04 -8.03
N ARG A 32 8.74 5.26 -8.55
CA ARG A 32 8.77 5.50 -9.99
C ARG A 32 10.09 5.08 -10.63
N LYS A 33 11.20 5.32 -9.95
CA LYS A 33 12.52 4.87 -10.40
C LYS A 33 12.63 3.36 -10.41
N GLU A 34 12.19 2.71 -9.33
CA GLU A 34 12.23 1.25 -9.23
C GLU A 34 11.31 0.56 -10.26
N LEU A 35 10.16 1.15 -10.58
CA LEU A 35 9.30 0.63 -11.64
C LEU A 35 9.99 0.62 -13.01
N LYS A 36 10.82 1.62 -13.30
CA LYS A 36 11.64 1.63 -14.52
C LYS A 36 12.67 0.50 -14.51
N GLU A 37 13.24 0.21 -13.34
CA GLU A 37 14.17 -0.91 -13.18
C GLU A 37 13.48 -2.25 -13.40
N VAL A 38 12.24 -2.41 -12.89
CA VAL A 38 11.42 -3.59 -13.15
C VAL A 38 11.18 -3.78 -14.65
N GLU A 39 10.82 -2.71 -15.36
CA GLU A 39 10.63 -2.77 -16.81
C GLU A 39 11.92 -3.13 -17.54
N ALA A 40 13.04 -2.51 -17.19
CA ALA A 40 14.33 -2.75 -17.81
C ALA A 40 14.83 -4.19 -17.58
N ALA A 41 14.50 -4.78 -16.43
CA ALA A 41 14.87 -6.15 -16.07
C ALA A 41 13.82 -7.19 -16.47
N ASN A 42 12.85 -6.84 -17.30
CA ASN A 42 11.78 -7.72 -17.75
C ASN A 42 10.99 -8.39 -16.60
N GLY A 43 10.76 -7.66 -15.53
CA GLY A 43 9.98 -8.14 -14.38
C GLY A 43 10.73 -9.08 -13.45
N GLU A 44 12.04 -9.00 -13.39
CA GLU A 44 12.85 -9.83 -12.50
C GLU A 44 12.41 -9.65 -11.02
N ALA A 45 12.36 -10.76 -10.30
CA ALA A 45 11.85 -10.79 -8.92
C ALA A 45 12.58 -9.85 -7.98
N ALA A 46 13.90 -9.75 -8.10
CA ALA A 46 14.71 -8.86 -7.24
C ALA A 46 14.27 -7.39 -7.35
N GLU A 47 13.93 -6.95 -8.55
CA GLU A 47 13.48 -5.57 -8.78
C GLU A 47 12.09 -5.31 -8.19
N TRP A 48 11.20 -6.31 -8.21
CA TRP A 48 9.90 -6.22 -7.55
C TRP A 48 10.02 -6.10 -6.03
N VAL A 49 11.04 -6.72 -5.44
CA VAL A 49 11.28 -6.62 -3.99
C VAL A 49 11.51 -5.17 -3.58
N ASP A 50 12.26 -4.40 -4.36
CA ASP A 50 12.49 -3.00 -4.07
C ASP A 50 11.20 -2.18 -4.08
N VAL A 51 10.30 -2.47 -5.02
CA VAL A 51 8.96 -1.83 -5.07
C VAL A 51 8.15 -2.19 -3.82
N VAL A 52 8.14 -3.45 -3.42
CA VAL A 52 7.43 -3.91 -2.20
C VAL A 52 7.94 -3.18 -0.96
N ILE A 53 9.26 -3.12 -0.78
CA ILE A 53 9.88 -2.46 0.36
C ILE A 53 9.51 -0.98 0.41
N LEU A 54 9.55 -0.29 -0.71
CA LEU A 54 9.19 1.12 -0.79
C LEU A 54 7.70 1.37 -0.52
N ALA A 55 6.83 0.51 -1.02
CA ALA A 55 5.40 0.62 -0.74
C ALA A 55 5.11 0.42 0.75
N LEU A 56 5.77 -0.54 1.39
CA LEU A 56 5.68 -0.76 2.83
C LEU A 56 6.21 0.45 3.61
N ASP A 57 7.30 1.05 3.17
CA ASP A 57 7.84 2.27 3.80
C ASP A 57 6.83 3.42 3.74
N GLY A 58 6.24 3.66 2.59
CA GLY A 58 5.22 4.70 2.42
C GLY A 58 4.03 4.51 3.36
N LEU A 59 3.52 3.28 3.42
CA LEU A 59 2.38 2.94 4.28
C LEU A 59 2.73 3.14 5.77
N THR A 60 3.84 2.58 6.22
CA THR A 60 4.21 2.65 7.63
C THR A 60 4.55 4.06 8.07
N ARG A 61 5.18 4.87 7.23
CA ARG A 61 5.42 6.28 7.53
C ARG A 61 4.13 7.07 7.70
N ARG A 62 3.17 6.85 6.83
CA ARG A 62 1.86 7.51 6.94
C ARG A 62 1.18 7.15 8.27
N LEU A 63 1.23 5.89 8.67
CA LEU A 63 0.64 5.44 9.93
C LEU A 63 1.43 5.94 11.14
N ALA A 64 2.75 6.00 11.04
CA ALA A 64 3.62 6.44 12.13
C ALA A 64 3.50 7.93 12.44
N TYR A 65 3.30 8.76 11.42
CA TYR A 65 3.32 10.22 11.54
C TYR A 65 1.97 10.86 11.24
N CYS A 66 0.89 10.18 11.49
CA CYS A 66 -0.46 10.63 11.18
C CYS A 66 -0.74 12.05 11.70
N GLY A 67 -0.63 13.05 10.81
CA GLY A 67 -0.92 14.45 11.09
C GLY A 67 0.22 15.29 11.69
N SER A 68 1.36 14.70 12.06
CA SER A 68 2.50 15.43 12.59
C SER A 68 3.81 14.70 12.34
N ASP A 69 4.83 15.41 11.86
CA ASP A 69 6.18 14.88 11.68
C ASP A 69 6.96 14.75 13.01
N ASP A 70 6.48 15.39 14.07
CA ASP A 70 7.16 15.42 15.36
C ASP A 70 6.75 14.25 16.27
N VAL A 71 5.60 13.65 16.03
CA VAL A 71 5.06 12.57 16.86
C VAL A 71 5.03 11.26 16.08
N ARG A 72 5.90 10.35 16.49
CA ARG A 72 5.97 9.02 15.90
C ARG A 72 5.29 8.00 16.80
N ARG A 73 4.36 7.25 16.22
CA ARG A 73 3.70 6.15 16.93
C ARG A 73 4.64 4.97 17.13
N ASP A 74 4.33 4.16 18.13
CA ASP A 74 5.07 2.94 18.42
C ASP A 74 5.16 2.01 17.20
N PRO A 75 6.35 1.51 16.84
CA PRO A 75 6.52 0.62 15.68
C PRO A 75 5.66 -0.65 15.72
N GLN A 76 5.44 -1.22 16.90
CA GLN A 76 4.58 -2.41 17.05
C GLN A 76 3.13 -2.08 16.66
N PHE A 77 2.61 -0.96 17.12
CA PHE A 77 1.28 -0.48 16.75
C PHE A 77 1.16 -0.27 15.25
N VAL A 78 2.15 0.37 14.63
CA VAL A 78 2.17 0.65 13.20
C VAL A 78 2.18 -0.66 12.40
N ALA A 79 3.00 -1.63 12.78
CA ALA A 79 3.09 -2.91 12.09
C ALA A 79 1.78 -3.70 12.15
N VAL A 80 1.13 -3.75 13.32
CA VAL A 80 -0.16 -4.42 13.50
C VAL A 80 -1.25 -3.72 12.67
N THR A 81 -1.29 -2.40 12.72
CA THR A 81 -2.28 -1.62 11.97
C THR A 81 -2.11 -1.82 10.46
N ALA A 82 -0.87 -1.80 9.96
CA ALA A 82 -0.59 -2.03 8.55
C ALA A 82 -1.05 -3.43 8.10
N CYS A 83 -0.77 -4.46 8.88
CA CYS A 83 -1.26 -5.81 8.59
C CYS A 83 -2.78 -5.87 8.50
N ASN A 84 -3.47 -5.28 9.47
CA ASN A 84 -4.93 -5.26 9.49
C ASN A 84 -5.52 -4.52 8.28
N MET A 85 -4.90 -3.43 7.87
CA MET A 85 -5.34 -2.68 6.69
C MET A 85 -5.16 -3.47 5.41
N ILE A 86 -4.05 -4.19 5.26
CA ILE A 86 -3.80 -5.02 4.08
C ILE A 86 -4.80 -6.17 4.03
N GLU A 87 -5.01 -6.87 5.13
CA GLU A 87 -6.00 -7.95 5.22
C GLU A 87 -7.41 -7.45 4.91
N GLY A 88 -7.81 -6.32 5.49
CA GLY A 88 -9.11 -5.73 5.24
C GLY A 88 -9.31 -5.32 3.79
N LYS A 89 -8.28 -4.76 3.16
CA LYS A 89 -8.33 -4.38 1.75
C LYS A 89 -8.43 -5.61 0.84
N GLN A 90 -7.69 -6.66 1.15
CA GLN A 90 -7.76 -7.92 0.41
C GLN A 90 -9.17 -8.52 0.48
N THR A 91 -9.74 -8.60 1.66
CA THR A 91 -11.11 -9.09 1.87
C THR A 91 -12.13 -8.27 1.07
N ARG A 92 -11.98 -6.94 1.07
CA ARG A 92 -12.83 -6.05 0.29
C ARG A 92 -12.70 -6.30 -1.21
N ASN A 93 -11.48 -6.47 -1.70
CA ASN A 93 -11.24 -6.76 -3.11
C ASN A 93 -11.85 -8.09 -3.54
N GLU A 94 -11.78 -9.10 -2.70
CA GLU A 94 -12.41 -10.41 -2.96
C GLU A 94 -13.93 -10.31 -3.05
N GLY A 95 -14.54 -9.38 -2.32
CA GLY A 95 -15.99 -9.16 -2.33
C GLY A 95 -16.50 -8.27 -3.45
N ARG A 96 -15.62 -7.63 -4.24
CA ARG A 96 -16.00 -6.76 -5.35
C ARG A 96 -16.28 -7.55 -6.63
N ALA A 97 -17.09 -6.94 -7.50
CA ALA A 97 -17.29 -7.48 -8.85
C ALA A 97 -16.10 -7.08 -9.74
N TRP A 98 -15.54 -8.05 -10.45
CA TRP A 98 -14.43 -7.85 -11.37
C TRP A 98 -14.82 -8.29 -12.79
N PRO A 99 -14.28 -7.64 -13.83
CA PRO A 99 -14.50 -8.11 -15.20
C PRO A 99 -13.79 -9.45 -15.43
N ASP A 100 -14.23 -10.17 -16.44
CA ASP A 100 -13.50 -11.38 -16.88
C ASP A 100 -12.12 -10.95 -17.39
N TRP A 101 -11.06 -11.46 -16.76
CA TRP A 101 -9.68 -11.10 -17.12
C TRP A 101 -9.36 -11.40 -18.60
N ARG A 102 -10.07 -12.37 -19.21
CA ARG A 102 -9.87 -12.73 -20.61
C ARG A 102 -10.30 -11.62 -21.57
N THR A 103 -11.19 -10.73 -21.12
CA THR A 103 -11.66 -9.59 -21.92
C THR A 103 -10.82 -8.34 -21.75
N ALA A 104 -9.92 -8.33 -20.75
CA ALA A 104 -9.08 -7.16 -20.46
C ALA A 104 -7.92 -7.06 -21.46
N PRO A 105 -7.57 -5.84 -21.90
CA PRO A 105 -6.38 -5.65 -22.75
C PRO A 105 -5.11 -6.04 -22.00
N LYS A 106 -4.20 -6.74 -22.68
CA LYS A 106 -2.90 -7.08 -22.09
C LYS A 106 -2.10 -5.80 -21.75
N GLY A 107 -1.39 -5.82 -20.63
CA GLY A 107 -0.56 -4.72 -20.21
C GLY A 107 -1.30 -3.52 -19.67
N LYS A 108 -2.61 -3.64 -19.43
CA LYS A 108 -3.43 -2.60 -18.80
C LYS A 108 -3.95 -3.07 -17.45
N ALA A 109 -4.17 -2.10 -16.55
CA ALA A 109 -4.76 -2.38 -15.25
C ALA A 109 -6.18 -2.93 -15.43
N ILE A 110 -6.50 -3.93 -14.62
CA ILE A 110 -7.86 -4.48 -14.54
C ILE A 110 -8.48 -3.89 -13.28
N GLU A 111 -9.52 -3.05 -13.47
CA GLU A 111 -10.20 -2.40 -12.37
C GLU A 111 -11.51 -3.11 -12.04
N HIS A 112 -11.89 -3.06 -10.76
CA HIS A 112 -13.19 -3.60 -10.34
C HIS A 112 -14.33 -2.85 -11.03
N VAL A 113 -15.48 -3.52 -11.18
CA VAL A 113 -16.68 -2.90 -11.74
C VAL A 113 -17.18 -1.84 -10.78
N LYS A 114 -17.31 -0.60 -11.29
CA LYS A 114 -17.77 0.54 -10.49
C LYS A 114 -19.30 0.55 -10.44
N ILE A 115 -19.82 0.71 -9.23
CA ILE A 115 -21.25 0.90 -8.99
C ILE A 115 -21.53 2.40 -9.07
N ASP A 116 -22.78 2.78 -9.45
CA ASP A 116 -23.23 4.17 -9.42
C ASP A 116 -22.96 4.76 -8.04
N ARG A 117 -22.32 5.93 -8.00
CA ARG A 117 -21.96 6.61 -6.74
C ARG A 117 -23.15 6.86 -5.83
N MET A 118 -24.32 7.17 -6.38
CA MET A 118 -25.52 7.40 -5.58
C MET A 118 -26.02 6.12 -4.92
N ALA A 119 -26.03 5.01 -5.65
CA ALA A 119 -26.38 3.70 -5.11
C ALA A 119 -25.39 3.24 -4.05
N GLU A 120 -24.10 3.42 -4.31
CA GLU A 120 -23.01 3.07 -3.37
C GLU A 120 -23.12 3.88 -2.07
N THR A 121 -23.37 5.19 -2.18
CA THR A 121 -23.53 6.06 -1.03
C THR A 121 -24.76 5.68 -0.20
N HIS A 122 -25.87 5.35 -0.86
CA HIS A 122 -27.10 4.93 -0.21
C HIS A 122 -26.89 3.62 0.56
N GLU A 123 -26.28 2.63 -0.05
CA GLU A 123 -25.95 1.37 0.59
C GLU A 123 -25.02 1.54 1.80
N SER A 124 -24.04 2.40 1.68
CA SER A 124 -23.11 2.69 2.78
C SER A 124 -23.83 3.30 3.98
N ARG A 125 -24.79 4.18 3.73
CA ARG A 125 -25.61 4.79 4.80
C ARG A 125 -26.51 3.77 5.47
N GLU A 126 -27.15 2.90 4.71
CA GLU A 126 -28.05 1.88 5.27
C GLU A 126 -27.30 0.87 6.11
N ARG A 127 -26.09 0.49 5.73
CA ARG A 127 -25.29 -0.47 6.47
C ARG A 127 -24.47 0.14 7.60
N GLY A 128 -24.45 1.46 7.72
CA GLY A 128 -23.59 2.15 8.69
C GLY A 128 -22.11 1.93 8.43
N ASN A 129 -21.71 1.62 7.21
CA ASN A 129 -20.32 1.37 6.81
C ASN A 129 -19.61 2.68 6.47
N PHE A 130 -18.40 2.78 6.90
CA PHE A 130 -17.57 3.95 6.73
C PHE A 130 -16.49 3.75 5.68
#